data_e56f14da726dcd1319f0f60d20d7a3db
#
_entry.id   e56f14da726dcd1319f0f60d20d7a3db
#
_cell.length_a   1.000
_cell.length_b   1.000
_cell.length_c   1.000
_cell.angle_alpha   90.00
_cell.angle_beta   90.00
_cell.angle_gamma   90.00
#
_symmetry.space_group_name_H-M   'P 1'
#
loop_
_entity.id
_entity.type
_entity.pdbx_description
1 polymer ?
#
loop_
_entity_poly.entity_id
_entity_poly.type
_entity_poly.pdbx_seq_one_letter_code
_entity_poly.pdbx_strand_id
1 'polypeptide(L)'
;MSHRRRLALAFAGAALFAAATPSFAYFRNVLASTIIGSMSPTELKSFTKAIGDVLKSTADNTPAQWTAPARGKQPAIDATITPLESKTDAGQSCRRLQSELARGSSKEQWTAWLCKQPSGEWKLRPLAQ
;
A
#
# COMPACT_ATOMS: atom_id res chain seq x y z
N MET A 1 41.17 -34.97 -53.17
CA MET A 1 39.76 -34.80 -52.79
C MET A 1 39.77 -34.42 -51.38
N SER A 2 39.54 -33.14 -51.09
CA SER A 2 39.58 -32.59 -49.71
C SER A 2 38.17 -32.43 -49.17
N HIS A 3 37.83 -33.20 -48.17
CA HIS A 3 36.61 -33.00 -47.39
C HIS A 3 36.85 -31.89 -46.32
N ARG A 4 36.41 -30.70 -46.61
CA ARG A 4 36.35 -29.63 -45.59
C ARG A 4 35.13 -29.85 -44.69
N ARG A 5 35.37 -30.40 -43.51
CA ARG A 5 34.40 -30.43 -42.44
C ARG A 5 34.25 -29.02 -41.86
N ARG A 6 33.11 -28.38 -42.09
CA ARG A 6 32.76 -27.12 -41.43
C ARG A 6 32.20 -27.47 -40.04
N LEU A 7 32.97 -27.16 -38.99
CA LEU A 7 32.45 -27.14 -37.62
C LEU A 7 31.53 -25.93 -37.49
N ALA A 8 30.27 -26.19 -37.27
CA ALA A 8 29.33 -25.17 -36.85
C ALA A 8 29.44 -25.05 -35.32
N LEU A 9 30.00 -23.94 -34.86
CA LEU A 9 29.97 -23.55 -33.44
C LEU A 9 28.57 -22.99 -33.14
N ALA A 10 27.75 -23.79 -32.42
CA ALA A 10 26.53 -23.33 -31.87
C ALA A 10 26.85 -22.55 -30.59
N PHE A 11 26.72 -21.21 -30.64
CA PHE A 11 26.71 -20.38 -29.45
C PHE A 11 25.34 -20.53 -28.75
N ALA A 12 25.30 -21.34 -27.70
CA ALA A 12 24.17 -21.35 -26.78
C ALA A 12 24.28 -20.10 -25.93
N GLY A 13 23.56 -19.04 -26.31
CA GLY A 13 23.40 -17.87 -25.49
C GLY A 13 22.48 -18.20 -24.30
N ALA A 14 23.04 -18.38 -23.13
CA ALA A 14 22.28 -18.44 -21.89
C ALA A 14 21.73 -17.02 -21.59
N ALA A 15 20.47 -16.79 -21.89
CA ALA A 15 19.76 -15.57 -21.43
C ALA A 15 19.55 -15.70 -19.95
N LEU A 16 20.38 -15.02 -19.16
CA LEU A 16 20.16 -14.80 -17.72
C LEU A 16 18.97 -13.84 -17.60
N PHE A 17 17.78 -14.40 -17.42
CA PHE A 17 16.66 -13.63 -16.91
C PHE A 17 16.94 -13.32 -15.45
N ALA A 18 17.46 -12.13 -15.18
CA ALA A 18 17.46 -11.57 -13.83
C ALA A 18 15.99 -11.35 -13.45
N ALA A 19 15.42 -12.29 -12.70
CA ALA A 19 14.13 -12.11 -12.08
C ALA A 19 14.28 -10.95 -11.08
N ALA A 20 13.75 -9.77 -11.45
CA ALA A 20 13.61 -8.66 -10.51
C ALA A 20 12.61 -9.10 -9.45
N THR A 21 13.11 -9.58 -8.31
CA THR A 21 12.27 -9.83 -7.14
C THR A 21 11.79 -8.47 -6.64
N PRO A 22 10.46 -8.24 -6.59
CA PRO A 22 9.95 -7.00 -6.02
C PRO A 22 10.43 -6.89 -4.57
N SER A 23 10.97 -5.71 -4.22
CA SER A 23 11.59 -5.45 -2.92
C SER A 23 10.55 -5.32 -1.80
N PHE A 24 9.69 -6.31 -1.60
CA PHE A 24 8.75 -6.34 -0.48
C PHE A 24 9.47 -6.32 0.87
N ALA A 25 10.69 -6.86 0.93
CA ALA A 25 11.50 -6.83 2.14
C ALA A 25 11.90 -5.41 2.55
N TYR A 26 12.14 -4.51 1.59
CA TYR A 26 12.47 -3.12 1.87
C TYR A 26 11.26 -2.38 2.48
N PHE A 27 10.08 -2.55 1.91
CA PHE A 27 8.85 -1.97 2.45
C PHE A 27 8.53 -2.48 3.85
N ARG A 28 8.73 -3.75 4.11
CA ARG A 28 8.52 -4.31 5.45
C ARG A 28 9.45 -3.70 6.49
N ASN A 29 10.70 -3.45 6.15
CA ASN A 29 11.65 -2.82 7.06
C ASN A 29 11.33 -1.33 7.30
N VAL A 30 10.94 -0.61 6.27
CA VAL A 30 10.54 0.80 6.40
C VAL A 30 9.25 0.94 7.21
N LEU A 31 8.28 0.05 7.01
CA LEU A 31 7.01 0.06 7.74
C LEU A 31 7.11 -0.53 9.14
N ALA A 32 8.13 -1.35 9.43
CA ALA A 32 8.26 -2.03 10.72
C ALA A 32 8.35 -1.07 11.93
N SER A 33 8.86 0.15 11.72
CA SER A 33 8.93 1.19 12.75
C SER A 33 7.66 2.06 12.83
N THR A 34 6.68 1.83 11.97
CA THR A 34 5.44 2.59 11.92
C THR A 34 4.34 1.92 12.74
N ILE A 35 3.32 2.69 13.12
CA ILE A 35 2.13 2.14 13.80
C ILE A 35 1.43 1.13 12.89
N ILE A 36 1.27 1.45 11.61
CA ILE A 36 0.66 0.53 10.62
C ILE A 36 1.47 -0.76 10.51
N GLY A 37 2.78 -0.67 10.42
CA GLY A 37 3.67 -1.84 10.33
C GLY A 37 3.67 -2.70 11.60
N SER A 38 3.29 -2.12 12.75
CA SER A 38 3.18 -2.83 14.04
C SER A 38 1.79 -3.45 14.28
N MET A 39 0.82 -3.21 13.40
CA MET A 39 -0.52 -3.77 13.53
C MET A 39 -0.50 -5.29 13.40
N SER A 40 -1.31 -5.96 14.24
CA SER A 40 -1.60 -7.38 14.04
C SER A 40 -2.42 -7.58 12.75
N PRO A 41 -2.49 -8.80 12.19
CA PRO A 41 -3.35 -9.06 11.04
C PRO A 41 -4.82 -8.66 11.27
N THR A 42 -5.34 -8.88 12.48
CA THR A 42 -6.71 -8.49 12.85
C THR A 42 -6.87 -6.96 12.89
N GLU A 43 -5.92 -6.24 13.51
CA GLU A 43 -5.92 -4.78 13.55
C GLU A 43 -5.84 -4.20 12.14
N LEU A 44 -4.94 -4.72 11.30
CA LEU A 44 -4.77 -4.26 9.92
C LEU A 44 -6.02 -4.48 9.08
N LYS A 45 -6.67 -5.63 9.23
CA LYS A 45 -7.93 -5.93 8.53
C LYS A 45 -9.04 -4.95 8.94
N SER A 46 -9.17 -4.70 10.23
CA SER A 46 -10.16 -3.76 10.77
C SER A 46 -9.88 -2.31 10.31
N PHE A 47 -8.63 -1.90 10.34
CA PHE A 47 -8.21 -0.57 9.87
C PHE A 47 -8.46 -0.39 8.37
N THR A 48 -8.11 -1.38 7.56
CA THR A 48 -8.34 -1.36 6.11
C THR A 48 -9.84 -1.28 5.79
N LYS A 49 -10.68 -1.99 6.57
CA LYS A 49 -12.13 -1.88 6.43
C LYS A 49 -12.62 -0.48 6.76
N ALA A 50 -12.13 0.12 7.83
CA ALA A 50 -12.48 1.50 8.21
C ALA A 50 -12.10 2.51 7.12
N ILE A 51 -10.93 2.37 6.51
CA ILE A 51 -10.52 3.19 5.36
C ILE A 51 -11.51 3.03 4.20
N GLY A 52 -11.87 1.80 3.86
CA GLY A 52 -12.84 1.53 2.79
C GLY A 52 -14.21 2.16 3.06
N ASP A 53 -14.69 2.08 4.28
CA ASP A 53 -15.97 2.67 4.70
C ASP A 53 -15.92 4.21 4.61
N VAL A 54 -14.82 4.83 5.01
CA VAL A 54 -14.61 6.28 4.89
C VAL A 54 -14.59 6.72 3.43
N LEU A 55 -13.84 6.01 2.60
CA LEU A 55 -13.77 6.31 1.17
C LEU A 55 -15.13 6.21 0.48
N LYS A 56 -15.97 5.28 0.92
CA LYS A 56 -17.29 5.03 0.35
C LYS A 56 -18.35 6.01 0.82
N SER A 57 -18.34 6.41 2.08
CA SER A 57 -19.51 7.01 2.72
C SER A 57 -19.26 8.32 3.46
N THR A 58 -18.01 8.74 3.66
CA THR A 58 -17.70 9.94 4.43
C THR A 58 -17.46 11.14 3.52
N ALA A 59 -18.11 12.26 3.79
CA ALA A 59 -17.92 13.50 3.05
C ALA A 59 -16.51 14.07 3.25
N ASP A 60 -16.00 14.79 2.25
CA ASP A 60 -14.71 15.47 2.33
C ASP A 60 -14.63 16.39 3.56
N ASN A 61 -13.48 16.44 4.18
CA ASN A 61 -13.18 17.20 5.38
C ASN A 61 -13.99 16.80 6.63
N THR A 62 -14.58 15.62 6.63
CA THR A 62 -15.30 15.06 7.78
C THR A 62 -14.43 13.99 8.44
N PRO A 63 -13.93 14.19 9.67
CA PRO A 63 -13.12 13.19 10.35
C PRO A 63 -13.97 11.99 10.77
N ALA A 64 -13.42 10.79 10.60
CA ALA A 64 -13.99 9.54 11.10
C ALA A 64 -13.00 8.90 12.09
N GLN A 65 -13.52 8.38 13.19
CA GLN A 65 -12.71 7.75 14.24
C GLN A 65 -12.65 6.23 14.04
N TRP A 66 -11.49 5.67 14.32
CA TRP A 66 -11.31 4.24 14.42
C TRP A 66 -10.40 3.92 15.60
N THR A 67 -10.69 2.85 16.31
CA THR A 67 -9.89 2.40 17.45
C THR A 67 -9.67 0.90 17.38
N ALA A 68 -8.52 0.44 17.89
CA ALA A 68 -8.26 -0.96 18.19
C ALA A 68 -7.92 -1.09 19.68
N PRO A 69 -8.45 -2.10 20.40
CA PRO A 69 -8.15 -2.27 21.81
C PRO A 69 -6.69 -2.61 22.06
N ALA A 70 -6.22 -2.34 23.27
CA ALA A 70 -4.92 -2.77 23.72
C ALA A 70 -4.78 -4.30 23.60
N ARG A 71 -3.60 -4.78 23.26
CA ARG A 71 -3.31 -6.19 23.05
C ARG A 71 -2.00 -6.56 23.76
N GLY A 72 -2.10 -7.33 24.84
CA GLY A 72 -0.94 -7.66 25.67
C GLY A 72 -0.26 -6.38 26.18
N LYS A 73 1.02 -6.22 25.86
CA LYS A 73 1.80 -5.01 26.20
C LYS A 73 1.66 -3.87 25.19
N GLN A 74 0.97 -4.12 24.09
CA GLN A 74 0.73 -3.11 23.07
C GLN A 74 -0.45 -2.22 23.46
N PRO A 75 -0.25 -0.89 23.57
CA PRO A 75 -1.37 0.03 23.83
C PRO A 75 -2.42 -0.01 22.72
N ALA A 76 -3.62 0.45 23.02
CA ALA A 76 -4.66 0.66 22.02
C ALA A 76 -4.18 1.60 20.90
N ILE A 77 -4.76 1.45 19.73
CA ILE A 77 -4.54 2.38 18.61
C ILE A 77 -5.77 3.25 18.48
N ASP A 78 -5.55 4.56 18.38
CA ASP A 78 -6.57 5.52 17.98
C ASP A 78 -6.20 6.11 16.64
N ALA A 79 -7.16 6.21 15.73
CA ALA A 79 -6.96 6.84 14.45
C ALA A 79 -8.09 7.79 14.09
N THR A 80 -7.72 8.90 13.46
CA THR A 80 -8.65 9.81 12.82
C THR A 80 -8.38 9.76 11.31
N ILE A 81 -9.38 9.38 10.54
CA ILE A 81 -9.30 9.22 9.10
C ILE A 81 -10.18 10.30 8.47
N THR A 82 -9.58 11.16 7.65
CA THR A 82 -10.28 12.30 7.06
C THR A 82 -10.07 12.30 5.55
N PRO A 83 -11.13 12.15 4.74
CA PRO A 83 -11.03 12.42 3.32
C PRO A 83 -10.88 13.93 3.11
N LEU A 84 -9.87 14.34 2.36
CA LEU A 84 -9.56 15.76 2.17
C LEU A 84 -10.11 16.30 0.86
N GLU A 85 -10.08 15.48 -0.19
CA GLU A 85 -10.36 15.92 -1.54
C GLU A 85 -10.82 14.72 -2.38
N SER A 86 -11.75 14.96 -3.28
CA SER A 86 -12.22 13.96 -4.23
C SER A 86 -12.11 14.50 -5.64
N LYS A 87 -11.64 13.69 -6.58
CA LYS A 87 -11.58 14.04 -8.01
C LYS A 87 -11.64 12.80 -8.88
N THR A 88 -11.94 13.02 -10.15
CA THR A 88 -11.81 11.98 -11.18
C THR A 88 -10.46 12.15 -11.87
N ASP A 89 -9.71 11.07 -12.00
CA ASP A 89 -8.43 11.04 -12.68
C ASP A 89 -8.30 9.78 -13.52
N ALA A 90 -7.96 9.93 -14.80
CA ALA A 90 -7.90 8.82 -15.77
C ALA A 90 -9.14 7.91 -15.72
N GLY A 91 -10.35 8.49 -15.60
CA GLY A 91 -11.61 7.76 -15.55
C GLY A 91 -11.92 7.07 -14.24
N GLN A 92 -11.09 7.23 -13.21
CA GLN A 92 -11.30 6.66 -11.88
C GLN A 92 -11.73 7.72 -10.88
N SER A 93 -12.60 7.35 -9.94
CA SER A 93 -12.87 8.15 -8.76
C SER A 93 -11.70 8.02 -7.80
N CYS A 94 -11.09 9.14 -7.43
CA CYS A 94 -9.95 9.19 -6.53
C CYS A 94 -10.25 10.09 -5.34
N ARG A 95 -9.76 9.71 -4.17
CA ARG A 95 -9.91 10.49 -2.95
C ARG A 95 -8.56 10.59 -2.23
N ARG A 96 -8.22 11.79 -1.80
CA ARG A 96 -7.04 12.01 -0.96
C ARG A 96 -7.44 11.84 0.49
N LEU A 97 -6.76 10.95 1.18
CA LEU A 97 -7.07 10.55 2.54
C LEU A 97 -5.94 10.92 3.47
N GLN A 98 -6.27 11.49 4.60
CA GLN A 98 -5.34 11.72 5.71
C GLN A 98 -5.68 10.79 6.85
N SER A 99 -4.66 10.15 7.43
CA SER A 99 -4.81 9.37 8.66
C SER A 99 -3.83 9.86 9.70
N GLU A 100 -4.35 10.12 10.89
CA GLU A 100 -3.57 10.40 12.08
C GLU A 100 -3.74 9.23 13.03
N LEU A 101 -2.63 8.59 13.42
CA LEU A 101 -2.64 7.42 14.29
C LEU A 101 -1.85 7.70 15.56
N ALA A 102 -2.30 7.13 16.66
CA ALA A 102 -1.59 7.16 17.93
C ALA A 102 -1.61 5.77 18.58
N ARG A 103 -0.48 5.34 19.10
CA ARG A 103 -0.34 4.15 19.95
C ARG A 103 0.61 4.48 21.08
N GLY A 104 0.07 4.58 22.30
CA GLY A 104 0.85 5.06 23.45
C GLY A 104 1.36 6.48 23.21
N SER A 105 2.68 6.67 23.34
CA SER A 105 3.35 7.95 23.05
C SER A 105 3.72 8.14 21.58
N SER A 106 3.55 7.11 20.76
CA SER A 106 3.87 7.16 19.34
C SER A 106 2.71 7.80 18.55
N LYS A 107 3.06 8.73 17.67
CA LYS A 107 2.11 9.39 16.77
C LYS A 107 2.63 9.34 15.35
N GLU A 108 1.71 9.23 14.40
CA GLU A 108 2.01 9.08 12.99
C GLU A 108 0.92 9.74 12.17
N GLN A 109 1.31 10.39 11.10
CA GLN A 109 0.39 10.97 10.13
C GLN A 109 0.85 10.62 8.73
N TRP A 110 -0.07 10.26 7.87
CA TRP A 110 0.19 10.08 6.45
C TRP A 110 -0.99 10.55 5.62
N THR A 111 -0.69 10.90 4.38
CA THR A 111 -1.67 11.33 3.39
C THR A 111 -1.39 10.62 2.09
N ALA A 112 -2.43 10.10 1.46
CA ALA A 112 -2.31 9.36 0.20
C ALA A 112 -3.54 9.52 -0.68
N TRP A 113 -3.35 9.42 -1.99
CA TRP A 113 -4.42 9.25 -2.94
C TRP A 113 -4.76 7.77 -3.09
N LEU A 114 -6.05 7.48 -3.04
CA LEU A 114 -6.61 6.18 -3.35
C LEU A 114 -7.62 6.33 -4.47
N CYS A 115 -7.56 5.43 -5.44
CA CYS A 115 -8.46 5.43 -6.59
C CYS A 115 -9.25 4.14 -6.65
N LYS A 116 -10.54 4.26 -6.99
CA LYS A 116 -11.45 3.12 -7.10
C LYS A 116 -11.20 2.37 -8.39
N GLN A 117 -10.92 1.09 -8.28
CA GLN A 117 -10.73 0.19 -9.41
C GLN A 117 -12.09 -0.24 -10.01
N PRO A 118 -12.12 -0.76 -11.25
CA PRO A 118 -13.37 -1.30 -11.83
C PRO A 118 -14.03 -2.38 -10.96
N SER A 119 -13.23 -3.13 -10.18
CA SER A 119 -13.73 -4.11 -9.22
C SER A 119 -14.46 -3.51 -8.01
N GLY A 120 -14.37 -2.19 -7.81
CA GLY A 120 -14.84 -1.49 -6.61
C GLY A 120 -13.82 -1.39 -5.50
N GLU A 121 -12.68 -2.04 -5.63
CA GLU A 121 -11.57 -1.97 -4.67
C GLU A 121 -10.82 -0.64 -4.79
N TRP A 122 -10.45 -0.04 -3.67
CA TRP A 122 -9.63 1.16 -3.61
C TRP A 122 -8.16 0.79 -3.51
N LYS A 123 -7.32 1.41 -4.33
CA LYS A 123 -5.87 1.19 -4.32
C LYS A 123 -5.12 2.51 -4.26
N LEU A 124 -3.97 2.47 -3.60
CA LEU A 124 -3.01 3.57 -3.63
C LEU A 124 -2.58 3.86 -5.06
N ARG A 125 -2.69 5.12 -5.44
CA ARG A 125 -2.21 5.61 -6.74
C ARG A 125 -1.72 7.04 -6.58
N PRO A 126 -0.40 7.27 -6.70
CA PRO A 126 0.13 8.64 -6.69
C PRO A 126 -0.49 9.44 -7.84
N LEU A 127 -0.99 10.63 -7.51
CA LEU A 127 -1.50 11.58 -8.49
C LEU A 127 -0.58 12.79 -8.56
N ALA A 128 -0.48 13.39 -9.75
CA ALA A 128 0.17 14.67 -9.92
C ALA A 128 -0.58 15.74 -9.12
N GLN A 129 0.19 16.63 -8.48
CA GLN A 129 -0.33 17.76 -7.69
C GLN A 129 -0.66 18.93 -8.61
#